data_05b01e9af2fee4258026c4c47cc21bbc
#
_entry.id   05b01e9af2fee4258026c4c47cc21bbc
#
_cell.length_a   1.000
_cell.length_b   1.000
_cell.length_c   1.000
_cell.angle_alpha   90.00
_cell.angle_beta   90.00
_cell.angle_gamma   90.00
#
_symmetry.space_group_name_H-M   'P 1'
#
loop_
_entity.id
_entity.type
_entity.pdbx_description
1 polymer ?
#
loop_
_entity_poly.entity_id
_entity_poly.type
_entity_poly.pdbx_seq_one_letter_code
_entity_poly.pdbx_strand_id
1 'polypeptide(L)'
;MDGLLIGRFQPFHLGHLDAVLFGLAKTENLFICIGSSNKSNERKNPFSAEERREMIMLSIDPSITDRIKIFDIPDVVDHEKWTFEIDKTVPKYDVVFTNDEFTKTLFEKRKIS
;
A
#
# COMPACT_ATOMS: atom_id res chain seq x y z
N MET A 1 11.20 8.69 10.33
CA MET A 1 10.09 7.73 10.50
C MET A 1 9.61 7.31 9.14
N ASP A 2 9.39 6.02 8.95
CA ASP A 2 8.94 5.46 7.68
C ASP A 2 7.50 4.97 7.80
N GLY A 3 6.72 5.16 6.73
CA GLY A 3 5.31 4.82 6.70
C GLY A 3 4.97 3.73 5.70
N LEU A 4 3.88 3.02 5.98
CA LEU A 4 3.31 1.99 5.13
C LEU A 4 1.93 2.44 4.68
N LEU A 5 1.68 2.47 3.39
CA LEU A 5 0.36 2.76 2.82
C LEU A 5 -0.12 1.52 2.07
N ILE A 6 -1.27 1.02 2.44
CA ILE A 6 -1.83 -0.20 1.88
C ILE A 6 -3.10 0.12 1.10
N GLY A 7 -3.20 -0.40 -0.10
CA GLY A 7 -4.40 -0.26 -0.92
C GLY A 7 -4.39 -1.24 -2.08
N ARG A 8 -5.55 -1.43 -2.69
CA ARG A 8 -5.64 -2.26 -3.90
C ARG A 8 -5.39 -1.45 -5.16
N PHE A 9 -5.77 -0.17 -5.14
CA PHE A 9 -5.56 0.75 -6.27
C PHE A 9 -6.15 0.21 -7.59
N GLN A 10 -7.44 -0.06 -7.58
CA GLN A 10 -8.16 -0.65 -8.72
C GLN A 10 -9.22 0.31 -9.31
N PRO A 11 -8.88 1.43 -9.93
CA PRO A 11 -7.54 1.97 -10.20
C PRO A 11 -7.00 2.88 -9.10
N PHE A 12 -5.80 3.39 -9.29
CA PHE A 12 -5.26 4.49 -8.49
C PHE A 12 -5.97 5.80 -8.89
N HIS A 13 -6.51 6.53 -7.93
CA HIS A 13 -7.28 7.75 -8.19
C HIS A 13 -6.84 8.90 -7.27
N LEU A 14 -7.49 10.07 -7.39
CA LEU A 14 -7.10 11.27 -6.65
C LEU A 14 -7.14 11.09 -5.14
N GLY A 15 -8.10 10.31 -4.63
CA GLY A 15 -8.16 10.00 -3.20
C GLY A 15 -6.92 9.23 -2.72
N HIS A 16 -6.42 8.32 -3.56
CA HIS A 16 -5.18 7.60 -3.26
C HIS A 16 -3.97 8.53 -3.31
N LEU A 17 -3.95 9.46 -4.28
CA LEU A 17 -2.86 10.43 -4.37
C LEU A 17 -2.83 11.32 -3.13
N ASP A 18 -3.99 11.76 -2.64
CA ASP A 18 -4.09 12.53 -1.41
C ASP A 18 -3.52 11.74 -0.22
N ALA A 19 -3.80 10.44 -0.15
CA ALA A 19 -3.27 9.58 0.90
C ALA A 19 -1.74 9.46 0.82
N VAL A 20 -1.18 9.35 -0.38
CA VAL A 20 0.26 9.32 -0.60
C VAL A 20 0.90 10.62 -0.12
N LEU A 21 0.35 11.76 -0.51
CA LEU A 21 0.87 13.06 -0.12
C LEU A 21 0.76 13.29 1.39
N PHE A 22 -0.35 12.85 1.99
CA PHE A 22 -0.53 12.90 3.44
C PHE A 22 0.54 12.07 4.16
N GLY A 23 0.78 10.85 3.67
CA GLY A 23 1.81 9.99 4.24
C GLY A 23 3.21 10.58 4.14
N LEU A 24 3.55 11.14 2.97
CA LEU A 24 4.85 11.77 2.74
C LEU A 24 5.07 13.02 3.59
N ALA A 25 3.99 13.73 3.94
CA ALA A 25 4.09 14.88 4.83
C ALA A 25 4.45 14.49 6.25
N LYS A 26 4.21 13.25 6.64
CA LYS A 26 4.43 12.76 8.00
C LYS A 26 5.61 11.81 8.15
N THR A 27 6.18 11.35 7.04
CA THR A 27 7.26 10.36 7.04
C THR A 27 8.37 10.77 6.09
N GLU A 28 9.55 10.18 6.26
CA GLU A 28 10.69 10.38 5.35
C GLU A 28 10.53 9.51 4.10
N ASN A 29 10.17 8.25 4.30
CA ASN A 29 9.94 7.29 3.23
C ASN A 29 8.55 6.67 3.36
N LEU A 30 7.92 6.38 2.24
CA LEU A 30 6.61 5.75 2.18
C LEU A 30 6.71 4.46 1.38
N PHE A 31 6.33 3.37 2.01
CA PHE A 31 6.26 2.06 1.36
C PHE A 31 4.81 1.81 0.97
N ILE A 32 4.55 1.75 -0.34
CA ILE A 32 3.20 1.54 -0.87
C ILE A 32 3.05 0.06 -1.17
N CYS A 33 2.07 -0.59 -0.54
CA CYS A 33 1.75 -1.99 -0.74
C CYS A 33 0.53 -2.11 -1.63
N ILE A 34 0.71 -2.74 -2.78
CA ILE A 34 -0.39 -3.05 -3.70
C ILE A 34 -0.98 -4.38 -3.26
N GLY A 35 -2.15 -4.33 -2.61
CA GLY A 35 -2.84 -5.53 -2.16
C GLY A 35 -3.46 -6.29 -3.32
N SER A 36 -3.78 -7.57 -3.09
CA SER A 36 -4.35 -8.44 -4.11
C SER A 36 -3.52 -8.42 -5.40
N SER A 37 -2.19 -8.46 -5.26
CA SER A 37 -1.27 -8.35 -6.41
C SER A 37 -1.43 -9.50 -7.41
N ASN A 38 -1.94 -10.65 -6.93
CA ASN A 38 -2.19 -11.83 -7.76
C ASN A 38 -3.54 -11.79 -8.47
N LYS A 39 -4.31 -10.71 -8.33
CA LYS A 39 -5.62 -10.55 -8.94
C LYS A 39 -5.58 -9.56 -10.09
N SER A 40 -6.14 -9.95 -11.24
CA SER A 40 -6.29 -9.08 -12.39
C SER A 40 -7.35 -9.63 -13.33
N ASN A 41 -7.80 -8.80 -14.27
CA ASN A 41 -8.80 -9.18 -15.28
C ASN A 41 -10.09 -9.75 -14.67
N GLU A 42 -10.41 -9.36 -13.45
CA GLU A 42 -11.62 -9.71 -12.73
C GLU A 42 -12.51 -8.47 -12.59
N ARG A 43 -13.81 -8.69 -12.36
CA ARG A 43 -14.75 -7.57 -12.17
C ARG A 43 -14.35 -6.62 -11.05
N LYS A 44 -13.89 -7.17 -9.91
CA LYS A 44 -13.48 -6.39 -8.74
C LYS A 44 -12.00 -5.99 -8.79
N ASN A 45 -11.21 -6.69 -9.60
CA ASN A 45 -9.77 -6.48 -9.72
C ASN A 45 -9.39 -6.44 -11.21
N PRO A 46 -9.83 -5.40 -11.96
CA PRO A 46 -9.60 -5.35 -13.40
C PRO A 46 -8.15 -5.13 -13.80
N PHE A 47 -7.35 -4.53 -12.94
CA PHE A 47 -5.98 -4.14 -13.27
C PHE A 47 -4.96 -5.05 -12.59
N SER A 48 -3.89 -5.40 -13.32
CA SER A 48 -2.77 -6.17 -12.77
C SER A 48 -1.97 -5.31 -11.78
N ALA A 49 -1.11 -5.95 -10.98
CA ALA A 49 -0.20 -5.24 -10.09
C ALA A 49 0.72 -4.31 -10.86
N GLU A 50 1.24 -4.78 -12.01
CA GLU A 50 2.11 -3.97 -12.86
C GLU A 50 1.40 -2.73 -13.39
N GLU A 51 0.16 -2.87 -13.86
CA GLU A 51 -0.64 -1.75 -14.33
C GLU A 51 -0.91 -0.76 -13.20
N ARG A 52 -1.23 -1.25 -12.02
CA ARG A 52 -1.48 -0.41 -10.85
C ARG A 52 -0.21 0.34 -10.42
N ARG A 53 0.93 -0.33 -10.44
CA ARG A 53 2.22 0.30 -10.14
C ARG A 53 2.51 1.44 -11.12
N GLU A 54 2.26 1.22 -12.39
CA GLU A 54 2.43 2.24 -13.41
C GLU A 54 1.52 3.44 -13.18
N MET A 55 0.25 3.20 -12.83
CA MET A 55 -0.71 4.27 -12.50
C MET A 55 -0.19 5.12 -11.35
N ILE A 56 0.36 4.50 -10.31
CA ILE A 56 0.91 5.22 -9.15
C ILE A 56 2.10 6.08 -9.59
N MET A 57 3.05 5.50 -10.30
CA MET A 57 4.27 6.21 -10.68
C MET A 57 4.01 7.36 -11.64
N LEU A 58 3.05 7.22 -12.55
CA LEU A 58 2.66 8.30 -13.46
C LEU A 58 1.94 9.45 -12.77
N SER A 59 1.32 9.19 -11.61
CA SER A 59 0.57 10.18 -10.85
C SER A 59 1.42 10.98 -9.88
N ILE A 60 2.65 10.55 -9.61
CA ILE A 60 3.52 11.14 -8.60
C ILE A 60 4.58 12.01 -9.26
N ASP A 61 4.82 13.19 -8.66
CA ASP A 61 5.87 14.11 -9.14
C ASP A 61 7.24 13.41 -9.06
N PRO A 62 8.02 13.43 -10.14
CA PRO A 62 9.35 12.80 -10.14
C PRO A 62 10.27 13.26 -9.01
N SER A 63 10.09 14.47 -8.49
CA SER A 63 10.94 15.02 -7.41
C SER A 63 10.79 14.27 -6.10
N ILE A 64 9.71 13.51 -5.89
CA ILE A 64 9.45 12.78 -4.64
C ILE A 64 9.51 11.26 -4.79
N THR A 65 9.78 10.75 -5.98
CA THR A 65 9.80 9.30 -6.22
C THR A 65 10.88 8.58 -5.43
N ASP A 66 11.97 9.26 -5.09
CA ASP A 66 13.05 8.67 -4.27
C ASP A 66 12.59 8.27 -2.87
N ARG A 67 11.51 8.88 -2.38
CA ARG A 67 10.96 8.62 -1.06
C ARG A 67 9.89 7.54 -1.08
N ILE A 68 9.60 6.98 -2.23
CA ILE A 68 8.51 6.00 -2.42
C ILE A 68 9.09 4.69 -2.92
N LYS A 69 8.69 3.59 -2.29
CA LYS A 69 8.97 2.23 -2.75
C LYS A 69 7.66 1.48 -2.82
N ILE A 70 7.47 0.70 -3.88
CA ILE A 70 6.20 -0.01 -4.14
C ILE A 70 6.46 -1.51 -4.05
N PHE A 71 5.60 -2.20 -3.32
CA PHE A 71 5.68 -3.64 -3.10
C PHE A 71 4.38 -4.32 -3.47
N ASP A 72 4.46 -5.51 -4.05
CA ASP A 72 3.30 -6.32 -4.40
C ASP A 72 3.00 -7.29 -3.28
N ILE A 73 1.76 -7.28 -2.79
CA ILE A 73 1.32 -8.16 -1.70
C ILE A 73 0.16 -9.02 -2.21
N PRO A 74 0.35 -10.32 -2.37
CA PRO A 74 -0.74 -11.20 -2.81
C PRO A 74 -1.74 -11.46 -1.69
N ASP A 75 -2.97 -11.82 -2.08
CA ASP A 75 -3.95 -12.27 -1.09
C ASP A 75 -3.50 -13.59 -0.48
N VAL A 76 -3.77 -13.73 0.81
CA VAL A 76 -3.60 -14.99 1.54
C VAL A 76 -4.92 -15.36 2.21
N VAL A 77 -5.13 -16.65 2.45
CA VAL A 77 -6.37 -17.17 3.02
C VAL A 77 -6.60 -16.65 4.44
N ASP A 78 -5.55 -16.60 5.23
CA ASP A 78 -5.61 -16.17 6.62
C ASP A 78 -5.23 -14.69 6.73
N HIS A 79 -6.20 -13.83 7.07
CA HIS A 79 -6.00 -12.40 7.17
C HIS A 79 -4.96 -11.98 8.20
N GLU A 80 -4.82 -12.75 9.28
CA GLU A 80 -3.79 -12.45 10.28
C GLU A 80 -2.39 -12.70 9.73
N LYS A 81 -2.23 -13.75 8.93
CA LYS A 81 -0.95 -14.05 8.26
C LYS A 81 -0.61 -13.01 7.19
N TRP A 82 -1.60 -12.35 6.65
CA TRP A 82 -1.40 -11.32 5.63
C TRP A 82 -0.51 -10.16 6.13
N THR A 83 -0.71 -9.73 7.38
CA THR A 83 0.12 -8.66 7.96
C THR A 83 1.56 -9.12 8.13
N PHE A 84 1.79 -10.39 8.41
CA PHE A 84 3.14 -10.94 8.49
C PHE A 84 3.79 -11.08 7.11
N GLU A 85 3.00 -11.36 6.07
CA GLU A 85 3.50 -11.33 4.69
C GLU A 85 4.00 -9.94 4.30
N ILE A 86 3.30 -8.90 4.72
CA ILE A 86 3.75 -7.53 4.52
C ILE A 86 5.11 -7.32 5.18
N ASP A 87 5.27 -7.74 6.42
CA ASP A 87 6.53 -7.59 7.17
C ASP A 87 7.70 -8.32 6.52
N LYS A 88 7.44 -9.44 5.84
CA LYS A 88 8.49 -10.18 5.13
C LYS A 88 8.92 -9.48 3.85
N THR A 89 8.03 -8.70 3.27
CA THR A 89 8.23 -8.09 1.94
C THR A 89 8.81 -6.70 2.03
N VAL A 90 8.38 -5.90 3.03
CA VAL A 90 8.75 -4.49 3.13
C VAL A 90 9.82 -4.26 4.19
N PRO A 91 10.62 -3.17 4.06
CA PRO A 91 11.52 -2.76 5.13
C PRO A 91 10.75 -2.37 6.39
N LYS A 92 11.47 -2.19 7.49
CA LYS A 92 10.87 -1.76 8.76
C LYS A 92 10.13 -0.44 8.58
N TYR A 93 8.90 -0.38 9.09
CA TYR A 93 8.06 0.81 9.07
C TYR A 93 7.60 1.15 10.49
N ASP A 94 7.24 2.41 10.69
CA ASP A 94 6.88 2.94 12.02
C ASP A 94 5.38 3.21 12.15
N VAL A 95 4.72 3.52 11.05
CA VAL A 95 3.30 3.89 11.04
C VAL A 95 2.61 3.33 9.81
N VAL A 96 1.33 2.98 9.96
CA VAL A 96 0.50 2.45 8.87
C VAL A 96 -0.60 3.44 8.54
N PHE A 97 -0.75 3.74 7.25
CA PHE A 97 -1.83 4.58 6.73
C PHE A 97 -2.81 3.69 5.97
N THR A 98 -4.07 3.69 6.35
CA THR A 98 -5.12 2.96 5.64
C THR A 98 -6.47 3.57 5.94
N ASN A 99 -7.37 3.54 4.94
CA ASN A 99 -8.77 3.94 5.11
C ASN A 99 -9.67 2.71 5.34
N ASP A 100 -9.10 1.51 5.30
CA ASP A 100 -9.85 0.28 5.50
C ASP A 100 -9.88 -0.10 6.99
N GLU A 101 -11.06 -0.10 7.58
CA GLU A 101 -11.24 -0.41 9.00
C GLU A 101 -10.78 -1.81 9.37
N PHE A 102 -10.98 -2.78 8.47
CA PHE A 102 -10.55 -4.14 8.72
C PHE A 102 -9.02 -4.23 8.79
N THR A 103 -8.33 -3.60 7.84
CA THR A 103 -6.86 -3.53 7.82
C THR A 103 -6.35 -2.83 9.07
N LYS A 104 -6.98 -1.71 9.45
CA LYS A 104 -6.64 -0.98 10.65
C LYS A 104 -6.72 -1.88 11.88
N THR A 105 -7.80 -2.65 12.00
CA THR A 105 -8.02 -3.58 13.12
C THR A 105 -6.92 -4.64 13.18
N LEU A 106 -6.52 -5.19 12.03
CA LEU A 106 -5.47 -6.21 11.97
C LEU A 106 -4.13 -5.68 12.50
N PHE A 107 -3.78 -4.44 12.15
CA PHE A 107 -2.52 -3.84 12.62
C PHE A 107 -2.62 -3.39 14.07
N GLU A 108 -3.78 -2.93 14.52
CA GLU A 108 -3.99 -2.56 15.94
C GLU A 108 -3.80 -3.77 16.85
N LYS A 109 -4.25 -4.95 16.44
CA LYS A 109 -4.02 -6.20 17.18
C LYS A 109 -2.54 -6.49 17.37
N ARG A 110 -1.70 -5.99 16.49
CA ARG A 110 -0.23 -6.11 16.56
C ARG A 110 0.41 -4.91 17.24
N LYS A 111 -0.38 -3.97 17.74
CA LYS A 111 0.06 -2.74 18.42
C LYS A 111 0.95 -1.86 17.53
N ILE A 112 0.60 -1.75 16.25
CA ILE A 112 1.25 -0.85 15.29
C ILE A 112 0.31 0.32 15.03
N SER A 113 0.83 1.53 15.11
CA SER A 113 0.05 2.77 14.93
C SER A 113 -0.36 3.02 13.49
#